data_3488d8482b287bb419938d01653e733e
#
_entry.id   3488d8482b287bb419938d01653e733e
#
_cell.length_a   1.000
_cell.length_b   1.000
_cell.length_c   1.000
_cell.angle_alpha   90.00
_cell.angle_beta   90.00
_cell.angle_gamma   90.00
#
_symmetry.space_group_name_H-M   'P 1'
#
loop_
_entity.id
_entity.type
_entity.pdbx_description
1 polymer ?
#
loop_
_entity_poly.entity_id
_entity_poly.type
_entity_poly.pdbx_seq_one_letter_code
_entity_poly.pdbx_strand_id
1 'polypeptide(L)'
;VFNGSNLRLARLYHELSLEQVAERGDKTRQYIQRLESGSAVPTPELANKLAAVLQVMPEFFEAQEQSPVNEEIVHFRKRSTTRMATKLATLAKAELYRRLIEVFEEYLNLPAVKFPEMKVHTQEDIEKAAEKCRTDWGLGFGPIDNMTRLAEKLGAFVTSFDSVSDDVDALSVPLSRPFIVRNTAKKSPCRQRFDIAHEVAHLILHEGISTGDRVTESQANRFASALLLPRSAMAKYFPRPIGGRIDWQGLSQFKLTWKVSKAAIIYRAHQLSLLTDAQYKTAFFGLKRKGEAIDEKEDCLIPNERPELFHRAMKFLLTDLMVDADALAHRLKITPAMLAELANDNLLTDTSIGKVSGNVVSMSSYRMKIV
;
A
#
# COMPACT_ATOMS: atom_id res chain seq x y z
N VAL A 1 -15.38 13.83 -25.08
CA VAL A 1 -14.77 12.90 -26.06
C VAL A 1 -14.49 11.59 -25.36
N PHE A 2 -14.88 10.45 -25.96
CA PHE A 2 -14.68 9.12 -25.35
C PHE A 2 -13.17 8.80 -25.19
N ASN A 3 -12.78 8.39 -23.99
CA ASN A 3 -11.42 7.99 -23.63
C ASN A 3 -11.36 6.47 -23.40
N GLY A 4 -10.76 5.74 -24.33
CA GLY A 4 -10.62 4.29 -24.26
C GLY A 4 -9.77 3.80 -23.11
N SER A 5 -8.81 4.60 -22.62
CA SER A 5 -8.00 4.26 -21.46
C SER A 5 -8.85 4.13 -20.19
N ASN A 6 -9.89 4.96 -20.03
CA ASN A 6 -10.81 4.83 -18.89
C ASN A 6 -11.71 3.59 -19.02
N LEU A 7 -12.09 3.18 -20.25
CA LEU A 7 -12.77 1.88 -20.45
C LEU A 7 -11.86 0.73 -20.00
N ARG A 8 -10.59 0.76 -20.43
CA ARG A 8 -9.59 -0.22 -20.00
C ARG A 8 -9.39 -0.21 -18.50
N LEU A 9 -9.30 0.97 -17.87
CA LEU A 9 -9.15 1.13 -16.43
C LEU A 9 -10.30 0.46 -15.67
N ALA A 10 -11.56 0.77 -16.02
CA ALA A 10 -12.71 0.17 -15.37
C ALA A 10 -12.79 -1.36 -15.58
N ARG A 11 -12.47 -1.85 -16.77
CA ARG A 11 -12.40 -3.28 -17.04
C ARG A 11 -11.34 -3.98 -16.17
N LEU A 12 -10.15 -3.41 -16.08
CA LEU A 12 -9.05 -3.98 -15.31
C LEU A 12 -9.32 -3.94 -13.81
N TYR A 13 -10.00 -2.92 -13.32
CA TYR A 13 -10.46 -2.84 -11.92
C TYR A 13 -11.32 -4.05 -11.54
N HIS A 14 -12.27 -4.42 -12.40
CA HIS A 14 -13.13 -5.60 -12.22
C HIS A 14 -12.49 -6.92 -12.65
N GLU A 15 -11.20 -6.92 -13.00
CA GLU A 15 -10.45 -8.12 -13.44
C GLU A 15 -11.08 -8.84 -14.64
N LEU A 16 -11.86 -8.11 -15.46
CA LEU A 16 -12.54 -8.68 -16.63
C LEU A 16 -11.61 -8.78 -17.84
N SER A 17 -11.75 -9.86 -18.61
CA SER A 17 -11.11 -10.00 -19.91
C SER A 17 -11.84 -9.17 -20.98
N LEU A 18 -11.18 -8.93 -22.12
CA LEU A 18 -11.82 -8.29 -23.28
C LEU A 18 -13.02 -9.09 -23.78
N GLU A 19 -12.94 -10.43 -23.73
CA GLU A 19 -14.00 -11.36 -24.10
C GLU A 19 -15.23 -11.19 -23.20
N GLN A 20 -15.03 -11.15 -21.90
CA GLN A 20 -16.12 -10.99 -20.92
C GLN A 20 -16.85 -9.65 -21.08
N VAL A 21 -16.12 -8.56 -21.33
CA VAL A 21 -16.74 -7.25 -21.60
C VAL A 21 -17.45 -7.26 -22.95
N ALA A 22 -16.87 -7.90 -23.95
CA ALA A 22 -17.47 -8.03 -25.29
C ALA A 22 -18.80 -8.79 -25.24
N GLU A 23 -18.84 -9.93 -24.54
CA GLU A 23 -20.04 -10.74 -24.34
C GLU A 23 -21.15 -9.92 -23.66
N ARG A 24 -20.84 -9.26 -22.53
CA ARG A 24 -21.80 -8.41 -21.79
C ARG A 24 -22.25 -7.19 -22.59
N GLY A 25 -21.40 -6.69 -23.50
CA GLY A 25 -21.67 -5.55 -24.39
C GLY A 25 -22.35 -5.91 -25.71
N ASP A 26 -22.59 -7.20 -26.01
CA ASP A 26 -23.03 -7.73 -27.31
C ASP A 26 -22.14 -7.23 -28.46
N LYS A 27 -20.83 -7.30 -28.25
CA LYS A 27 -19.82 -6.91 -29.23
C LYS A 27 -18.74 -7.98 -29.35
N THR A 28 -17.86 -7.82 -30.35
CA THR A 28 -16.69 -8.69 -30.50
C THR A 28 -15.53 -8.21 -29.63
N ARG A 29 -14.66 -9.13 -29.19
CA ARG A 29 -13.42 -8.81 -28.48
C ARG A 29 -12.59 -7.74 -29.22
N GLN A 30 -12.47 -7.88 -30.54
CA GLN A 30 -11.72 -6.93 -31.38
C GLN A 30 -12.31 -5.53 -31.33
N TYR A 31 -13.63 -5.40 -31.27
CA TYR A 31 -14.29 -4.10 -31.18
C TYR A 31 -14.02 -3.43 -29.81
N ILE A 32 -14.10 -4.17 -28.71
CA ILE A 32 -13.74 -3.64 -27.38
C ILE A 32 -12.27 -3.21 -27.36
N GLN A 33 -11.36 -4.00 -27.95
CA GLN A 33 -9.95 -3.62 -28.06
C GLN A 33 -9.75 -2.30 -28.84
N ARG A 34 -10.51 -2.10 -29.92
CA ARG A 34 -10.48 -0.84 -30.70
C ARG A 34 -11.04 0.34 -29.92
N LEU A 35 -12.04 0.13 -29.06
CA LEU A 35 -12.53 1.15 -28.15
C LEU A 35 -11.44 1.53 -27.11
N GLU A 36 -10.78 0.54 -26.49
CA GLU A 36 -9.72 0.78 -25.52
C GLU A 36 -8.49 1.47 -26.11
N SER A 37 -8.17 1.20 -27.38
CA SER A 37 -7.05 1.85 -28.09
C SER A 37 -7.40 3.22 -28.68
N GLY A 38 -8.66 3.68 -28.53
CA GLY A 38 -9.13 4.92 -29.15
C GLY A 38 -9.31 4.86 -30.67
N SER A 39 -9.17 3.65 -31.30
CA SER A 39 -9.34 3.45 -32.74
C SER A 39 -10.82 3.35 -33.16
N ALA A 40 -11.74 3.34 -32.21
CA ALA A 40 -13.18 3.39 -32.41
C ALA A 40 -13.84 4.20 -31.30
N VAL A 41 -15.02 4.74 -31.56
CA VAL A 41 -15.85 5.46 -30.60
C VAL A 41 -17.18 4.71 -30.46
N PRO A 42 -17.66 4.44 -29.24
CA PRO A 42 -18.95 3.77 -29.06
C PRO A 42 -20.12 4.71 -29.38
N THR A 43 -21.27 4.14 -29.72
CA THR A 43 -22.53 4.91 -29.69
C THR A 43 -22.92 5.23 -28.25
N PRO A 44 -23.75 6.26 -28.00
CA PRO A 44 -24.22 6.59 -26.65
C PRO A 44 -24.87 5.39 -25.93
N GLU A 45 -25.66 4.59 -26.63
CA GLU A 45 -26.34 3.41 -26.11
C GLU A 45 -25.33 2.35 -25.67
N LEU A 46 -24.26 2.14 -26.45
CA LEU A 46 -23.20 1.21 -26.10
C LEU A 46 -22.37 1.74 -24.93
N ALA A 47 -22.06 3.04 -24.89
CA ALA A 47 -21.36 3.66 -23.78
C ALA A 47 -22.14 3.47 -22.48
N ASN A 48 -23.45 3.71 -22.46
CA ASN A 48 -24.33 3.46 -21.32
C ASN A 48 -24.34 1.99 -20.90
N LYS A 49 -24.38 1.06 -21.86
CA LYS A 49 -24.34 -0.37 -21.57
C LYS A 49 -23.02 -0.80 -20.95
N LEU A 50 -21.90 -0.34 -21.50
CA LEU A 50 -20.56 -0.61 -20.95
C LEU A 50 -20.38 0.01 -19.58
N ALA A 51 -20.89 1.23 -19.35
CA ALA A 51 -20.88 1.89 -18.05
C ALA A 51 -21.62 1.07 -16.99
N ALA A 52 -22.82 0.57 -17.31
CA ALA A 52 -23.58 -0.29 -16.41
C ALA A 52 -22.84 -1.61 -16.08
N VAL A 53 -22.23 -2.26 -17.09
CA VAL A 53 -21.43 -3.49 -16.92
C VAL A 53 -20.23 -3.28 -16.01
N LEU A 54 -19.60 -2.09 -16.09
CA LEU A 54 -18.37 -1.75 -15.37
C LEU A 54 -18.63 -0.90 -14.12
N GLN A 55 -19.88 -0.75 -13.71
CA GLN A 55 -20.28 -0.01 -12.50
C GLN A 55 -19.73 1.43 -12.44
N VAL A 56 -19.60 2.07 -13.61
CA VAL A 56 -19.21 3.48 -13.73
C VAL A 56 -20.34 4.29 -14.36
N MET A 57 -20.25 5.61 -14.29
CA MET A 57 -21.13 6.50 -15.04
C MET A 57 -20.62 6.68 -16.48
N PRO A 58 -21.47 6.96 -17.49
CA PRO A 58 -21.01 7.18 -18.87
C PRO A 58 -19.94 8.26 -18.98
N GLU A 59 -20.02 9.31 -18.15
CA GLU A 59 -19.07 10.42 -18.09
C GLU A 59 -17.67 9.99 -17.59
N PHE A 60 -17.54 8.80 -16.98
CA PHE A 60 -16.25 8.22 -16.63
C PHE A 60 -15.37 8.03 -17.87
N PHE A 61 -15.98 7.64 -18.96
CA PHE A 61 -15.28 7.45 -20.24
C PHE A 61 -14.90 8.75 -20.94
N GLU A 62 -15.37 9.91 -20.46
CA GLU A 62 -15.07 11.23 -21.02
C GLU A 62 -14.02 12.00 -20.21
N ALA A 63 -13.66 11.50 -19.03
CA ALA A 63 -12.69 12.15 -18.17
C ALA A 63 -11.31 12.19 -18.85
N GLN A 64 -10.69 13.37 -18.84
CA GLN A 64 -9.30 13.50 -19.25
C GLN A 64 -8.39 12.91 -18.17
N GLU A 65 -7.50 12.02 -18.56
CA GLU A 65 -6.47 11.51 -17.66
C GLU A 65 -5.43 12.60 -17.38
N GLN A 66 -5.31 12.96 -16.11
CA GLN A 66 -4.17 13.72 -15.62
C GLN A 66 -3.16 12.70 -15.08
N SER A 67 -2.14 12.36 -15.87
CA SER A 67 -1.01 11.53 -15.47
C SER A 67 -1.42 10.19 -14.78
N PRO A 68 -1.91 9.21 -15.54
CA PRO A 68 -2.35 7.94 -14.98
C PRO A 68 -1.20 7.23 -14.25
N VAL A 69 -1.55 6.44 -13.23
CA VAL A 69 -0.58 5.57 -12.56
C VAL A 69 0.02 4.61 -13.59
N ASN A 70 1.28 4.83 -13.94
CA ASN A 70 2.00 4.03 -14.92
C ASN A 70 2.77 2.90 -14.23
N GLU A 71 2.98 1.80 -14.94
CA GLU A 71 3.75 0.65 -14.50
C GLU A 71 5.18 1.01 -14.08
N GLU A 72 5.79 2.02 -14.68
CA GLU A 72 7.13 2.50 -14.41
C GLU A 72 7.26 3.23 -13.07
N ILE A 73 6.15 3.79 -12.56
CA ILE A 73 6.12 4.59 -11.33
C ILE A 73 5.88 3.68 -10.11
N VAL A 74 5.27 2.50 -10.31
CA VAL A 74 4.87 1.64 -9.20
C VAL A 74 6.02 0.71 -8.79
N HIS A 75 6.39 0.78 -7.53
CA HIS A 75 7.37 -0.12 -6.94
C HIS A 75 6.72 -1.49 -6.68
N PHE A 76 6.87 -2.41 -7.64
CA PHE A 76 6.42 -3.79 -7.49
C PHE A 76 7.55 -4.66 -6.98
N ARG A 77 7.41 -5.26 -5.82
CA ARG A 77 8.26 -6.36 -5.41
C ARG A 77 7.93 -7.60 -6.25
N LYS A 78 8.69 -7.79 -7.33
CA LYS A 78 8.49 -8.92 -8.25
C LYS A 78 8.82 -10.25 -7.57
N ARG A 79 7.82 -11.07 -7.29
CA ARG A 79 8.01 -12.50 -7.52
C ARG A 79 7.90 -12.74 -9.02
N SER A 80 8.82 -13.50 -9.57
CA SER A 80 8.93 -13.80 -11.02
C SER A 80 7.68 -14.48 -11.61
N THR A 81 6.69 -14.81 -10.79
CA THR A 81 5.48 -15.57 -11.12
C THR A 81 4.19 -14.74 -11.10
N THR A 82 4.23 -13.44 -10.72
CA THR A 82 3.01 -12.62 -10.70
C THR A 82 2.42 -12.49 -12.10
N ARG A 83 1.17 -12.95 -12.27
CA ARG A 83 0.47 -12.88 -13.55
C ARG A 83 0.29 -11.42 -13.98
N MET A 84 0.53 -11.12 -15.25
CA MET A 84 0.36 -9.78 -15.82
C MET A 84 -1.06 -9.21 -15.55
N ALA A 85 -2.08 -10.05 -15.58
CA ALA A 85 -3.46 -9.65 -15.28
C ALA A 85 -3.60 -9.09 -13.85
N THR A 86 -3.05 -9.76 -12.84
CA THR A 86 -3.07 -9.31 -11.44
C THR A 86 -2.36 -7.98 -11.28
N LYS A 87 -1.21 -7.80 -11.96
CA LYS A 87 -0.47 -6.55 -11.94
C LYS A 87 -1.30 -5.39 -12.51
N LEU A 88 -1.92 -5.59 -13.67
CA LEU A 88 -2.75 -4.58 -14.32
C LEU A 88 -4.00 -4.23 -13.49
N ALA A 89 -4.63 -5.22 -12.87
CA ALA A 89 -5.76 -5.00 -11.96
C ALA A 89 -5.35 -4.17 -10.72
N THR A 90 -4.19 -4.47 -10.15
CA THR A 90 -3.65 -3.72 -9.01
C THR A 90 -3.35 -2.26 -9.39
N LEU A 91 -2.79 -2.02 -10.58
CA LEU A 91 -2.58 -0.66 -11.09
C LEU A 91 -3.89 0.09 -11.29
N ALA A 92 -4.92 -0.58 -11.83
CA ALA A 92 -6.23 0.02 -12.00
C ALA A 92 -6.88 0.40 -10.66
N LYS A 93 -6.78 -0.48 -9.65
CA LYS A 93 -7.22 -0.16 -8.28
C LYS A 93 -6.44 1.03 -7.71
N ALA A 94 -5.13 1.04 -7.84
CA ALA A 94 -4.29 2.14 -7.37
C ALA A 94 -4.67 3.49 -8.03
N GLU A 95 -4.99 3.50 -9.32
CA GLU A 95 -5.43 4.70 -10.02
C GLU A 95 -6.77 5.25 -9.47
N LEU A 96 -7.73 4.38 -9.19
CA LEU A 96 -9.00 4.82 -8.59
C LEU A 96 -8.83 5.32 -7.15
N TYR A 97 -7.94 4.69 -6.36
CA TYR A 97 -7.56 5.20 -5.04
C TYR A 97 -6.89 6.57 -5.14
N ARG A 98 -6.01 6.78 -6.12
CA ARG A 98 -5.40 8.09 -6.37
C ARG A 98 -6.47 9.16 -6.58
N ARG A 99 -7.45 8.91 -7.46
CA ARG A 99 -8.55 9.84 -7.72
C ARG A 99 -9.36 10.13 -6.45
N LEU A 100 -9.61 9.12 -5.63
CA LEU A 100 -10.31 9.30 -4.36
C LEU A 100 -9.49 10.10 -3.33
N ILE A 101 -8.17 9.86 -3.26
CA ILE A 101 -7.27 10.61 -2.39
C ILE A 101 -7.22 12.09 -2.80
N GLU A 102 -7.22 12.40 -4.10
CA GLU A 102 -7.30 13.78 -4.58
C GLU A 102 -8.58 14.48 -4.11
N VAL A 103 -9.71 13.76 -4.12
CA VAL A 103 -10.96 14.29 -3.54
C VAL A 103 -10.79 14.53 -2.04
N PHE A 104 -10.15 13.62 -1.29
CA PHE A 104 -9.88 13.87 0.13
C PHE A 104 -9.02 15.14 0.34
N GLU A 105 -8.01 15.36 -0.48
CA GLU A 105 -7.14 16.55 -0.39
C GLU A 105 -7.87 17.86 -0.67
N GLU A 106 -8.95 17.85 -1.45
CA GLU A 106 -9.79 19.01 -1.68
C GLU A 106 -10.58 19.41 -0.41
N TYR A 107 -11.05 18.44 0.35
CA TYR A 107 -11.94 18.65 1.50
C TYR A 107 -11.22 18.63 2.85
N LEU A 108 -10.10 17.91 2.96
CA LEU A 108 -9.47 17.61 4.23
C LEU A 108 -8.06 18.17 4.33
N ASN A 109 -7.67 18.57 5.51
CA ASN A 109 -6.28 18.90 5.83
C ASN A 109 -5.57 17.62 6.31
N LEU A 110 -5.05 16.85 5.37
CA LEU A 110 -4.37 15.59 5.62
C LEU A 110 -2.96 15.81 6.20
N PRO A 111 -2.35 14.80 6.86
CA PRO A 111 -0.96 14.88 7.33
C PRO A 111 -0.02 15.27 6.19
N ALA A 112 0.93 16.15 6.47
CA ALA A 112 1.93 16.56 5.47
C ALA A 112 2.81 15.37 5.04
N VAL A 113 3.15 15.30 3.77
CA VAL A 113 4.08 14.29 3.23
C VAL A 113 5.49 14.59 3.73
N LYS A 114 6.13 13.63 4.40
CA LYS A 114 7.44 13.76 5.06
C LYS A 114 8.38 12.61 4.70
N PHE A 115 8.40 12.23 3.42
CA PHE A 115 9.36 11.26 2.87
C PHE A 115 10.47 12.03 2.15
N PRO A 116 11.66 12.16 2.75
CA PRO A 116 12.77 12.87 2.11
C PRO A 116 13.39 11.99 1.01
N GLU A 117 13.71 12.56 -0.14
CA GLU A 117 14.53 11.88 -1.13
C GLU A 117 15.97 11.76 -0.62
N MET A 118 16.54 10.55 -0.65
CA MET A 118 17.91 10.28 -0.22
C MET A 118 18.64 9.39 -1.23
N LYS A 119 19.72 9.90 -1.79
CA LYS A 119 20.60 9.12 -2.68
C LYS A 119 21.58 8.31 -1.83
N VAL A 120 21.68 7.01 -2.13
CA VAL A 120 22.57 6.08 -1.43
C VAL A 120 23.43 5.32 -2.43
N HIS A 121 24.70 5.15 -2.12
CA HIS A 121 25.65 4.43 -2.96
C HIS A 121 26.28 3.25 -2.23
N THR A 122 26.38 3.35 -0.91
CA THR A 122 26.99 2.34 -0.06
C THR A 122 26.02 1.82 1.00
N GLN A 123 26.36 0.68 1.58
CA GLN A 123 25.60 0.14 2.71
C GLN A 123 25.58 1.10 3.91
N GLU A 124 26.67 1.84 4.13
CA GLU A 124 26.75 2.82 5.21
C GLU A 124 25.84 4.03 4.95
N ASP A 125 25.66 4.45 3.70
CA ASP A 125 24.71 5.52 3.36
C ASP A 125 23.27 5.12 3.71
N ILE A 126 22.92 3.85 3.48
CA ILE A 126 21.59 3.33 3.80
C ILE A 126 21.37 3.33 5.33
N GLU A 127 22.38 2.94 6.12
CA GLU A 127 22.31 2.98 7.58
C GLU A 127 22.10 4.42 8.08
N LYS A 128 22.89 5.36 7.54
CA LYS A 128 22.77 6.80 7.89
C LYS A 128 21.43 7.38 7.46
N ALA A 129 20.91 6.98 6.28
CA ALA A 129 19.60 7.40 5.81
C ALA A 129 18.49 6.97 6.78
N ALA A 130 18.51 5.70 7.23
CA ALA A 130 17.55 5.20 8.19
C ALA A 130 17.65 5.89 9.56
N GLU A 131 18.88 6.15 10.04
CA GLU A 131 19.13 6.89 11.29
C GLU A 131 18.65 8.34 11.20
N LYS A 132 18.91 9.00 10.07
CA LYS A 132 18.41 10.34 9.80
C LYS A 132 16.90 10.40 9.81
N CYS A 133 16.23 9.48 9.12
CA CYS A 133 14.77 9.38 9.14
C CYS A 133 14.23 9.19 10.56
N ARG A 134 14.85 8.33 11.37
CA ARG A 134 14.44 8.15 12.78
C ARG A 134 14.58 9.43 13.58
N THR A 135 15.63 10.21 13.36
CA THR A 135 15.87 11.50 14.03
C THR A 135 14.85 12.54 13.56
N ASP A 136 14.69 12.72 12.26
CA ASP A 136 13.79 13.72 11.66
C ASP A 136 12.31 13.45 12.03
N TRP A 137 11.93 12.18 12.20
CA TRP A 137 10.59 11.76 12.61
C TRP A 137 10.39 11.67 14.13
N GLY A 138 11.41 11.97 14.90
CA GLY A 138 11.34 11.96 16.38
C GLY A 138 11.15 10.58 17.00
N LEU A 139 11.59 9.50 16.33
CA LEU A 139 11.40 8.12 16.79
C LEU A 139 12.38 7.67 17.85
N GLY A 140 13.51 8.38 18.01
CA GLY A 140 14.62 7.92 18.85
C GLY A 140 15.15 6.56 18.38
N PHE A 141 15.80 5.81 19.31
CA PHE A 141 16.41 4.51 19.00
C PHE A 141 15.64 3.31 19.57
N GLY A 142 14.44 3.54 20.09
CA GLY A 142 13.56 2.49 20.60
C GLY A 142 12.74 1.78 19.54
N PRO A 143 11.92 0.78 19.93
CA PRO A 143 10.99 0.12 19.02
C PRO A 143 9.99 1.13 18.41
N ILE A 144 9.60 0.91 17.17
CA ILE A 144 8.48 1.62 16.55
C ILE A 144 7.20 0.94 17.00
N ASP A 145 6.29 1.66 17.64
CA ASP A 145 5.06 1.06 18.18
C ASP A 145 4.16 0.52 17.10
N ASN A 146 3.91 1.31 16.05
CA ASN A 146 3.05 0.94 14.93
C ASN A 146 3.62 1.52 13.64
N MET A 147 4.08 0.66 12.74
CA MET A 147 4.70 1.07 11.47
C MET A 147 3.67 1.60 10.47
N THR A 148 2.47 1.02 10.46
CA THR A 148 1.36 1.49 9.62
C THR A 148 0.97 2.92 9.99
N ARG A 149 0.77 3.20 11.28
CA ARG A 149 0.47 4.55 11.76
C ARG A 149 1.60 5.54 11.53
N LEU A 150 2.84 5.08 11.61
CA LEU A 150 3.98 5.93 11.27
C LEU A 150 3.91 6.36 9.81
N ALA A 151 3.71 5.43 8.88
CA ALA A 151 3.58 5.75 7.45
C ALA A 151 2.42 6.73 7.20
N GLU A 152 1.27 6.55 7.86
CA GLU A 152 0.13 7.45 7.76
C GLU A 152 0.41 8.84 8.34
N LYS A 153 1.09 8.94 9.48
CA LYS A 153 1.53 10.23 10.07
C LYS A 153 2.54 10.96 9.19
N LEU A 154 3.30 10.23 8.41
CA LEU A 154 4.24 10.77 7.41
C LEU A 154 3.55 11.14 6.09
N GLY A 155 2.23 11.03 6.01
CA GLY A 155 1.43 11.47 4.89
C GLY A 155 1.14 10.42 3.83
N ALA A 156 1.56 9.16 3.97
CA ALA A 156 1.15 8.09 3.07
C ALA A 156 -0.27 7.60 3.41
N PHE A 157 -1.04 7.22 2.40
CA PHE A 157 -2.18 6.34 2.62
C PHE A 157 -1.73 4.89 2.62
N VAL A 158 -2.19 4.12 3.60
CA VAL A 158 -1.97 2.67 3.64
C VAL A 158 -3.31 1.98 3.47
N THR A 159 -3.36 0.97 2.60
CA THR A 159 -4.57 0.17 2.38
C THR A 159 -4.22 -1.30 2.14
N SER A 160 -5.24 -2.11 1.95
CA SER A 160 -5.10 -3.52 1.56
C SER A 160 -6.11 -3.82 0.46
N PHE A 161 -5.72 -4.63 -0.52
CA PHE A 161 -6.64 -5.17 -1.50
C PHE A 161 -6.86 -6.65 -1.21
N ASP A 162 -8.11 -7.07 -1.03
CA ASP A 162 -8.46 -8.46 -0.73
C ASP A 162 -8.18 -9.41 -1.90
N SER A 163 -8.06 -8.87 -3.12
CA SER A 163 -7.82 -9.62 -4.36
C SER A 163 -6.35 -9.65 -4.79
N VAL A 164 -5.43 -9.05 -4.03
CA VAL A 164 -4.00 -9.18 -4.33
C VAL A 164 -3.60 -10.62 -4.04
N SER A 165 -3.21 -11.36 -5.09
CA SER A 165 -2.79 -12.75 -4.94
C SER A 165 -1.61 -12.87 -3.96
N ASP A 166 -1.45 -14.04 -3.35
CA ASP A 166 -0.32 -14.36 -2.45
C ASP A 166 1.05 -14.05 -3.06
N ASP A 167 1.10 -13.81 -4.37
CA ASP A 167 2.31 -13.54 -5.15
C ASP A 167 2.77 -12.07 -5.14
N VAL A 168 1.96 -11.12 -4.66
CA VAL A 168 2.34 -9.70 -4.52
C VAL A 168 2.58 -9.41 -3.05
N ASP A 169 3.81 -9.08 -2.67
CA ASP A 169 4.15 -8.86 -1.25
C ASP A 169 3.55 -7.56 -0.69
N ALA A 170 3.88 -6.45 -1.28
CA ALA A 170 3.36 -5.11 -1.07
C ALA A 170 3.72 -4.27 -2.28
N LEU A 171 3.18 -3.08 -2.42
CA LEU A 171 3.60 -2.13 -3.43
C LEU A 171 3.42 -0.70 -2.92
N SER A 172 4.26 0.20 -3.39
CA SER A 172 4.09 1.63 -3.19
C SER A 172 4.00 2.38 -4.51
N VAL A 173 3.19 3.44 -4.49
CA VAL A 173 3.01 4.34 -5.61
C VAL A 173 3.48 5.72 -5.15
N PRO A 174 4.63 6.23 -5.65
CA PRO A 174 5.16 7.54 -5.32
C PRO A 174 4.40 8.63 -6.10
N LEU A 175 3.29 9.04 -5.55
CA LEU A 175 2.51 10.18 -6.02
C LEU A 175 2.85 11.42 -5.19
N SER A 176 2.24 12.58 -5.52
CA SER A 176 2.26 13.78 -4.67
C SER A 176 1.94 13.44 -3.21
N ARG A 177 1.02 12.49 -3.01
CA ARG A 177 0.78 11.78 -1.75
C ARG A 177 1.02 10.29 -1.95
N PRO A 178 2.03 9.71 -1.29
CA PRO A 178 2.36 8.29 -1.43
C PRO A 178 1.22 7.39 -0.98
N PHE A 179 1.11 6.26 -1.66
CA PHE A 179 0.11 5.24 -1.41
C PHE A 179 0.76 3.87 -1.29
N ILE A 180 0.53 3.18 -0.18
CA ILE A 180 1.10 1.87 0.11
C ILE A 180 -0.03 0.85 0.16
N VAL A 181 0.05 -0.17 -0.68
CA VAL A 181 -0.84 -1.33 -0.64
C VAL A 181 -0.11 -2.49 0.02
N ARG A 182 -0.66 -3.00 1.10
CA ARG A 182 -0.13 -4.18 1.78
C ARG A 182 -0.89 -5.44 1.39
N ASN A 183 -0.20 -6.55 1.42
CA ASN A 183 -0.81 -7.86 1.23
C ASN A 183 -1.34 -8.40 2.58
N THR A 184 -2.64 -8.64 2.67
CA THR A 184 -3.31 -9.21 3.86
C THR A 184 -3.23 -10.72 3.95
N ALA A 185 -2.84 -11.41 2.89
CA ALA A 185 -2.66 -12.87 2.89
C ALA A 185 -1.54 -13.33 3.84
N LYS A 186 -0.57 -12.45 4.12
CA LYS A 186 0.46 -12.72 5.12
C LYS A 186 -0.09 -12.60 6.53
N LYS A 187 -0.15 -13.72 7.26
CA LYS A 187 -0.69 -13.77 8.62
C LYS A 187 0.23 -13.16 9.67
N SER A 188 1.57 -13.16 9.47
CA SER A 188 2.52 -12.66 10.45
C SER A 188 2.51 -11.13 10.55
N PRO A 189 2.18 -10.54 11.72
CA PRO A 189 2.23 -9.10 11.94
C PRO A 189 3.62 -8.52 11.71
N CYS A 190 4.67 -9.26 12.09
CA CYS A 190 6.06 -8.84 11.90
C CYS A 190 6.43 -8.69 10.42
N ARG A 191 5.91 -9.57 9.56
CA ARG A 191 6.13 -9.48 8.11
C ARG A 191 5.40 -8.29 7.50
N GLN A 192 4.13 -8.09 7.87
CA GLN A 192 3.36 -6.93 7.41
C GLN A 192 4.04 -5.61 7.78
N ARG A 193 4.58 -5.50 8.99
CA ARG A 193 5.37 -4.33 9.43
C ARG A 193 6.62 -4.14 8.60
N PHE A 194 7.35 -5.24 8.35
CA PHE A 194 8.57 -5.19 7.54
C PHE A 194 8.26 -4.77 6.10
N ASP A 195 7.17 -5.27 5.51
CA ASP A 195 6.75 -4.90 4.17
C ASP A 195 6.43 -3.40 4.07
N ILE A 196 5.72 -2.82 5.06
CA ILE A 196 5.48 -1.36 5.09
C ILE A 196 6.79 -0.58 5.21
N ALA A 197 7.72 -1.01 6.07
CA ALA A 197 9.02 -0.36 6.20
C ALA A 197 9.86 -0.47 4.90
N HIS A 198 9.70 -1.56 4.17
CA HIS A 198 10.31 -1.78 2.86
C HIS A 198 9.73 -0.83 1.80
N GLU A 199 8.40 -0.65 1.77
CA GLU A 199 7.77 0.31 0.86
C GLU A 199 8.15 1.77 1.19
N VAL A 200 8.24 2.10 2.48
CA VAL A 200 8.79 3.39 2.93
C VAL A 200 10.23 3.59 2.44
N ALA A 201 11.04 2.53 2.40
CA ALA A 201 12.39 2.62 1.84
C ALA A 201 12.37 2.97 0.36
N HIS A 202 11.48 2.37 -0.43
CA HIS A 202 11.35 2.71 -1.84
C HIS A 202 10.96 4.18 -2.05
N LEU A 203 10.02 4.70 -1.25
CA LEU A 203 9.60 6.11 -1.31
C LEU A 203 10.74 7.10 -0.99
N ILE A 204 11.75 6.67 -0.21
CA ILE A 204 12.86 7.53 0.22
C ILE A 204 14.07 7.39 -0.68
N LEU A 205 14.41 6.16 -1.08
CA LEU A 205 15.67 5.84 -1.74
C LEU A 205 15.55 5.76 -3.26
N HIS A 206 14.36 5.54 -3.80
CA HIS A 206 14.15 5.16 -5.20
C HIS A 206 13.15 6.05 -5.92
N GLU A 207 12.97 7.30 -5.48
CA GLU A 207 12.10 8.25 -6.19
C GLU A 207 12.60 8.44 -7.63
N GLY A 208 11.69 8.29 -8.60
CA GLY A 208 12.01 8.39 -10.03
C GLY A 208 12.86 7.24 -10.59
N ILE A 209 13.09 6.17 -9.82
CA ILE A 209 13.89 5.01 -10.24
C ILE A 209 12.96 3.80 -10.42
N SER A 210 13.10 3.09 -11.54
CA SER A 210 12.43 1.79 -11.71
C SER A 210 13.02 0.76 -10.76
N THR A 211 12.17 0.14 -9.95
CA THR A 211 12.56 -0.82 -8.89
C THR A 211 12.22 -2.26 -9.27
N GLY A 212 12.54 -3.20 -8.38
CA GLY A 212 12.31 -4.64 -8.56
C GLY A 212 13.51 -5.40 -9.09
N ASP A 213 14.64 -4.72 -9.29
CA ASP A 213 15.94 -5.37 -9.50
C ASP A 213 16.60 -5.75 -8.15
N ARG A 214 17.63 -6.59 -8.22
CA ARG A 214 18.31 -7.09 -7.02
C ARG A 214 18.96 -6.00 -6.18
N VAL A 215 19.39 -4.90 -6.78
CA VAL A 215 20.08 -3.82 -6.06
C VAL A 215 19.10 -2.99 -5.27
N THR A 216 18.05 -2.48 -5.92
CA THR A 216 17.00 -1.68 -5.28
C THR A 216 16.28 -2.45 -4.19
N GLU A 217 15.99 -3.75 -4.41
CA GLU A 217 15.38 -4.62 -3.40
C GLU A 217 16.31 -4.85 -2.19
N SER A 218 17.60 -5.03 -2.42
CA SER A 218 18.59 -5.17 -1.35
C SER A 218 18.74 -3.91 -0.53
N GLN A 219 18.72 -2.73 -1.17
CA GLN A 219 18.77 -1.43 -0.51
C GLN A 219 17.53 -1.20 0.34
N ALA A 220 16.33 -1.46 -0.19
CA ALA A 220 15.07 -1.32 0.53
C ALA A 220 15.00 -2.27 1.74
N ASN A 221 15.39 -3.54 1.58
CA ASN A 221 15.46 -4.49 2.68
C ASN A 221 16.44 -4.06 3.78
N ARG A 222 17.60 -3.51 3.39
CA ARG A 222 18.57 -3.01 4.37
C ARG A 222 18.07 -1.79 5.11
N PHE A 223 17.47 -0.83 4.42
CA PHE A 223 16.87 0.34 5.03
C PHE A 223 15.75 -0.04 6.00
N ALA A 224 14.80 -0.90 5.57
CA ALA A 224 13.72 -1.39 6.43
C ALA A 224 14.26 -2.05 7.70
N SER A 225 15.29 -2.87 7.56
CA SER A 225 15.97 -3.52 8.67
C SER A 225 16.65 -2.50 9.60
N ALA A 226 17.31 -1.47 9.08
CA ALA A 226 17.96 -0.41 9.86
C ALA A 226 16.94 0.52 10.52
N LEU A 227 15.83 0.81 9.84
CA LEU A 227 14.73 1.61 10.39
C LEU A 227 14.07 0.91 11.57
N LEU A 228 13.73 -0.39 11.43
CA LEU A 228 13.07 -1.17 12.49
C LEU A 228 14.04 -1.57 13.62
N LEU A 229 15.31 -1.85 13.29
CA LEU A 229 16.33 -2.34 14.20
C LEU A 229 17.63 -1.50 14.07
N PRO A 230 17.67 -0.28 14.65
CA PRO A 230 18.85 0.59 14.56
C PRO A 230 20.10 -0.10 15.11
N ARG A 231 21.26 0.14 14.49
CA ARG A 231 22.52 -0.52 14.88
C ARG A 231 22.90 -0.25 16.35
N SER A 232 22.64 0.94 16.88
CA SER A 232 22.89 1.27 18.29
C SER A 232 22.04 0.43 19.24
N ALA A 233 20.77 0.22 18.92
CA ALA A 233 19.86 -0.62 19.69
C ALA A 233 20.26 -2.11 19.59
N MET A 234 20.61 -2.58 18.40
CA MET A 234 21.11 -3.94 18.21
C MET A 234 22.39 -4.18 19.01
N ALA A 235 23.36 -3.25 18.96
CA ALA A 235 24.58 -3.36 19.72
C ALA A 235 24.34 -3.48 21.23
N LYS A 236 23.33 -2.76 21.75
CA LYS A 236 23.03 -2.68 23.18
C LYS A 236 22.13 -3.82 23.69
N TYR A 237 21.09 -4.17 22.92
CA TYR A 237 19.99 -4.99 23.41
C TYR A 237 19.87 -6.37 22.74
N PHE A 238 20.62 -6.62 21.65
CA PHE A 238 20.56 -7.94 20.99
C PHE A 238 21.02 -9.04 21.95
N PRO A 239 20.23 -10.12 22.14
CA PRO A 239 20.59 -11.24 23.01
C PRO A 239 21.80 -11.98 22.45
N ARG A 240 22.93 -11.83 23.14
CA ARG A 240 24.19 -12.43 22.73
C ARG A 240 24.16 -13.94 22.88
N PRO A 241 24.80 -14.69 21.98
CA PRO A 241 24.95 -16.14 22.14
C PRO A 241 25.59 -16.49 23.48
N ILE A 242 25.03 -17.48 24.18
CA ILE A 242 25.53 -18.01 25.44
C ILE A 242 26.26 -19.32 25.17
N GLY A 243 27.54 -19.41 25.53
CA GLY A 243 28.37 -20.60 25.24
C GLY A 243 28.39 -20.95 23.73
N GLY A 244 28.39 -19.95 22.83
CA GLY A 244 28.36 -20.13 21.38
C GLY A 244 27.00 -20.50 20.79
N ARG A 245 25.97 -20.72 21.64
CA ARG A 245 24.61 -21.11 21.22
C ARG A 245 23.68 -19.92 21.22
N ILE A 246 22.73 -19.90 20.26
CA ILE A 246 21.68 -18.86 20.18
C ILE A 246 20.83 -18.88 21.44
N ASP A 247 20.67 -17.71 22.07
CA ASP A 247 19.70 -17.48 23.16
C ASP A 247 18.29 -17.33 22.55
N TRP A 248 17.58 -18.44 22.43
CA TRP A 248 16.23 -18.46 21.85
C TRP A 248 15.20 -17.76 22.72
N GLN A 249 15.37 -17.78 24.05
CA GLN A 249 14.46 -17.10 24.96
C GLN A 249 14.63 -15.57 24.87
N GLY A 250 15.87 -15.11 24.92
CA GLY A 250 16.18 -13.70 24.70
C GLY A 250 15.74 -13.21 23.33
N LEU A 251 15.90 -14.03 22.28
CA LEU A 251 15.45 -13.72 20.93
C LEU A 251 13.92 -13.60 20.83
N SER A 252 13.17 -14.46 21.52
CA SER A 252 11.71 -14.34 21.61
C SER A 252 11.27 -13.07 22.33
N GLN A 253 11.91 -12.71 23.43
CA GLN A 253 11.63 -11.46 24.16
C GLN A 253 11.98 -10.24 23.31
N PHE A 254 13.13 -10.27 22.63
CA PHE A 254 13.53 -9.21 21.72
C PHE A 254 12.51 -9.02 20.58
N LYS A 255 12.05 -10.12 19.97
CA LYS A 255 10.96 -10.10 18.96
C LYS A 255 9.70 -9.44 19.49
N LEU A 256 9.22 -9.81 20.67
CA LEU A 256 8.01 -9.25 21.26
C LEU A 256 8.15 -7.74 21.53
N THR A 257 9.33 -7.29 21.95
CA THR A 257 9.61 -5.88 22.21
C THR A 257 9.70 -5.08 20.91
N TRP A 258 10.43 -5.58 19.92
CA TRP A 258 10.72 -4.86 18.68
C TRP A 258 9.68 -5.12 17.58
N LYS A 259 8.83 -6.11 17.76
CA LYS A 259 7.79 -6.53 16.81
C LYS A 259 8.37 -6.83 15.42
N VAL A 260 9.51 -7.51 15.39
CA VAL A 260 10.23 -7.92 14.18
C VAL A 260 10.47 -9.43 14.26
N SER A 261 10.39 -10.14 13.13
CA SER A 261 10.55 -11.60 13.12
C SER A 261 11.95 -12.04 13.57
N LYS A 262 12.04 -13.20 14.22
CA LYS A 262 13.34 -13.79 14.62
C LYS A 262 14.28 -13.94 13.44
N ALA A 263 13.75 -14.32 12.28
CA ALA A 263 14.53 -14.41 11.05
C ALA A 263 15.16 -13.07 10.66
N ALA A 264 14.39 -11.96 10.69
CA ALA A 264 14.91 -10.62 10.38
C ALA A 264 15.90 -10.13 11.46
N ILE A 265 15.66 -10.42 12.73
CA ILE A 265 16.58 -10.09 13.82
C ILE A 265 17.93 -10.82 13.65
N ILE A 266 17.91 -12.12 13.35
CA ILE A 266 19.10 -12.93 13.11
C ILE A 266 19.86 -12.40 11.90
N TYR A 267 19.16 -12.10 10.80
CA TYR A 267 19.75 -11.53 9.61
C TYR A 267 20.42 -10.18 9.91
N ARG A 268 19.73 -9.30 10.63
CA ARG A 268 20.26 -7.99 11.05
C ARG A 268 21.48 -8.12 11.96
N ALA A 269 21.44 -9.03 12.91
CA ALA A 269 22.58 -9.30 13.80
C ALA A 269 23.83 -9.77 13.03
N HIS A 270 23.62 -10.60 12.01
CA HIS A 270 24.72 -11.03 11.12
C HIS A 270 25.25 -9.85 10.29
N GLN A 271 24.38 -9.02 9.69
CA GLN A 271 24.81 -7.82 8.96
C GLN A 271 25.66 -6.85 9.80
N LEU A 272 25.41 -6.81 11.11
CA LEU A 272 26.11 -5.97 12.08
C LEU A 272 27.29 -6.69 12.77
N SER A 273 27.68 -7.88 12.28
CA SER A 273 28.76 -8.70 12.85
C SER A 273 28.55 -9.06 14.33
N LEU A 274 27.30 -9.07 14.81
CA LEU A 274 26.91 -9.53 16.15
C LEU A 274 26.80 -11.06 16.22
N LEU A 275 26.67 -11.71 15.08
CA LEU A 275 26.74 -13.16 14.88
C LEU A 275 27.79 -13.51 13.84
N THR A 276 28.55 -14.57 14.09
CA THR A 276 29.44 -15.17 13.08
C THR A 276 28.63 -15.90 12.00
N ASP A 277 29.25 -16.20 10.84
CA ASP A 277 28.63 -17.00 9.77
C ASP A 277 28.11 -18.35 10.26
N ALA A 278 28.87 -19.02 11.13
CA ALA A 278 28.49 -20.30 11.71
C ALA A 278 27.24 -20.18 12.61
N GLN A 279 27.20 -19.16 13.47
CA GLN A 279 26.05 -18.87 14.33
C GLN A 279 24.81 -18.50 13.52
N TYR A 280 24.97 -17.68 12.48
CA TYR A 280 23.92 -17.30 11.55
C TYR A 280 23.29 -18.54 10.87
N LYS A 281 24.12 -19.41 10.27
CA LYS A 281 23.67 -20.66 9.63
C LYS A 281 22.95 -21.57 10.63
N THR A 282 23.53 -21.73 11.83
CA THR A 282 22.94 -22.55 12.91
C THR A 282 21.60 -21.99 13.38
N ALA A 283 21.46 -20.65 13.46
CA ALA A 283 20.21 -20.00 13.84
C ALA A 283 19.11 -20.24 12.82
N PHE A 284 19.37 -20.08 11.52
CA PHE A 284 18.36 -20.36 10.47
C PHE A 284 17.98 -21.84 10.41
N PHE A 285 18.96 -22.74 10.56
CA PHE A 285 18.66 -24.16 10.68
C PHE A 285 17.79 -24.47 11.90
N GLY A 286 18.06 -23.79 13.03
CA GLY A 286 17.25 -23.88 14.25
C GLY A 286 15.81 -23.43 14.06
N LEU A 287 15.57 -22.30 13.37
CA LEU A 287 14.22 -21.81 13.01
C LEU A 287 13.49 -22.84 12.13
N LYS A 288 14.17 -23.36 11.10
CA LYS A 288 13.58 -24.36 10.21
C LYS A 288 13.19 -25.64 10.95
N ARG A 289 14.08 -26.13 11.83
CA ARG A 289 13.83 -27.34 12.64
C ARG A 289 12.65 -27.16 13.61
N LYS A 290 12.42 -25.94 14.10
CA LYS A 290 11.28 -25.60 14.98
C LYS A 290 9.97 -25.36 14.21
N GLY A 291 9.98 -25.41 12.88
CA GLY A 291 8.83 -25.05 12.05
C GLY A 291 8.55 -23.54 12.01
N GLU A 292 9.48 -22.70 12.48
CA GLU A 292 9.34 -21.23 12.61
C GLU A 292 10.01 -20.47 11.45
N ALA A 293 10.22 -21.09 10.31
CA ALA A 293 10.83 -20.43 9.15
C ALA A 293 9.89 -19.41 8.48
N ILE A 294 8.59 -19.57 8.63
CA ILE A 294 7.56 -18.72 8.04
C ILE A 294 6.68 -18.10 9.12
N ASP A 295 6.02 -18.92 9.92
CA ASP A 295 5.14 -18.50 11.00
C ASP A 295 5.84 -18.79 12.33
N GLU A 296 5.98 -17.77 13.14
CA GLU A 296 6.67 -17.87 14.42
C GLU A 296 5.64 -17.91 15.55
N LYS A 297 5.86 -18.75 16.56
CA LYS A 297 4.89 -19.00 17.64
C LYS A 297 4.44 -17.75 18.40
N GLU A 298 5.30 -16.72 18.47
CA GLU A 298 4.99 -15.47 19.15
C GLU A 298 4.16 -14.51 18.29
N ASP A 299 3.89 -14.79 17.02
CA ASP A 299 3.13 -13.92 16.13
C ASP A 299 1.72 -13.66 16.67
N CYS A 300 1.09 -14.65 17.31
CA CYS A 300 -0.23 -14.51 17.92
C CYS A 300 -0.26 -13.52 19.12
N LEU A 301 0.90 -13.18 19.70
CA LEU A 301 1.02 -12.22 20.81
C LEU A 301 1.26 -10.79 20.31
N ILE A 302 1.48 -10.59 19.03
CA ILE A 302 1.73 -9.29 18.42
C ILE A 302 0.46 -8.85 17.68
N PRO A 303 -0.15 -7.71 18.06
CA PRO A 303 -1.37 -7.27 17.41
C PRO A 303 -1.11 -6.88 15.94
N ASN A 304 -2.06 -7.20 15.06
CA ASN A 304 -2.05 -6.71 13.69
C ASN A 304 -2.23 -5.19 13.66
N GLU A 305 -1.44 -4.54 12.85
CA GLU A 305 -1.60 -3.12 12.59
C GLU A 305 -2.67 -2.92 11.51
N ARG A 306 -3.57 -1.95 11.73
CA ARG A 306 -4.65 -1.64 10.80
C ARG A 306 -4.45 -0.22 10.26
N PRO A 307 -4.60 -0.01 8.95
CA PRO A 307 -4.71 1.33 8.37
C PRO A 307 -5.92 2.05 8.92
N GLU A 308 -5.79 3.33 9.24
CA GLU A 308 -6.88 4.13 9.80
C GLU A 308 -7.11 5.45 9.06
N LEU A 309 -6.09 5.98 8.37
CA LEU A 309 -6.18 7.30 7.76
C LEU A 309 -7.29 7.34 6.71
N PHE A 310 -7.37 6.32 5.86
CA PHE A 310 -8.38 6.23 4.82
C PHE A 310 -9.80 6.15 5.41
N HIS A 311 -9.99 5.24 6.36
CA HIS A 311 -11.27 5.08 7.06
C HIS A 311 -11.69 6.37 7.79
N ARG A 312 -10.76 7.02 8.49
CA ARG A 312 -11.01 8.29 9.19
C ARG A 312 -11.35 9.41 8.21
N ALA A 313 -10.64 9.50 7.08
CA ALA A 313 -10.92 10.49 6.04
C ALA A 313 -12.33 10.30 5.48
N MET A 314 -12.68 9.06 5.12
CA MET A 314 -13.99 8.71 4.60
C MET A 314 -15.10 9.01 5.61
N LYS A 315 -14.95 8.54 6.86
CA LYS A 315 -15.89 8.81 7.94
C LYS A 315 -16.09 10.31 8.14
N PHE A 316 -15.01 11.08 8.20
CA PHE A 316 -15.09 12.52 8.41
C PHE A 316 -15.83 13.23 7.28
N LEU A 317 -15.60 12.84 6.01
CA LEU A 317 -16.37 13.37 4.89
C LEU A 317 -17.85 13.09 5.02
N LEU A 318 -18.22 11.85 5.31
CA LEU A 318 -19.62 11.42 5.31
C LEU A 318 -20.40 11.93 6.55
N THR A 319 -19.76 11.90 7.74
CA THR A 319 -20.46 12.21 9.01
C THR A 319 -20.27 13.64 9.47
N ASP A 320 -19.05 14.19 9.40
CA ASP A 320 -18.74 15.52 9.97
C ASP A 320 -18.93 16.63 8.94
N LEU A 321 -18.55 16.39 7.68
CA LEU A 321 -18.78 17.33 6.58
C LEU A 321 -20.10 17.08 5.86
N MET A 322 -20.84 16.02 6.22
CA MET A 322 -22.14 15.66 5.64
C MET A 322 -22.12 15.57 4.11
N VAL A 323 -20.97 15.15 3.54
CA VAL A 323 -20.87 14.90 2.10
C VAL A 323 -21.69 13.66 1.78
N ASP A 324 -22.64 13.77 0.88
CA ASP A 324 -23.43 12.65 0.42
C ASP A 324 -22.55 11.64 -0.33
N ALA A 325 -22.72 10.34 -0.01
CA ALA A 325 -22.00 9.25 -0.68
C ALA A 325 -22.29 9.21 -2.19
N ASP A 326 -23.54 9.52 -2.58
CA ASP A 326 -23.91 9.61 -3.99
C ASP A 326 -23.20 10.78 -4.68
N ALA A 327 -23.08 11.94 -4.00
CA ALA A 327 -22.32 13.07 -4.52
C ALA A 327 -20.83 12.74 -4.69
N LEU A 328 -20.24 11.99 -3.75
CA LEU A 328 -18.86 11.53 -3.84
C LEU A 328 -18.67 10.55 -5.01
N ALA A 329 -19.57 9.59 -5.18
CA ALA A 329 -19.59 8.67 -6.31
C ALA A 329 -19.71 9.42 -7.64
N HIS A 330 -20.60 10.41 -7.72
CA HIS A 330 -20.76 11.30 -8.88
C HIS A 330 -19.48 12.08 -9.20
N ARG A 331 -18.79 12.57 -8.20
CA ARG A 331 -17.52 13.27 -8.37
C ARG A 331 -16.47 12.39 -9.04
N LEU A 332 -16.40 11.12 -8.63
CA LEU A 332 -15.51 10.12 -9.20
C LEU A 332 -16.05 9.50 -10.50
N LYS A 333 -17.30 9.82 -10.87
CA LYS A 333 -18.02 9.24 -12.03
C LYS A 333 -18.15 7.72 -11.95
N ILE A 334 -18.27 7.17 -10.76
CA ILE A 334 -18.48 5.74 -10.48
C ILE A 334 -19.84 5.53 -9.80
N THR A 335 -20.33 4.30 -9.75
CA THR A 335 -21.56 4.01 -9.01
C THR A 335 -21.32 4.01 -7.50
N PRO A 336 -22.36 4.26 -6.67
CA PRO A 336 -22.24 4.11 -5.21
C PRO A 336 -21.79 2.71 -4.78
N ALA A 337 -22.19 1.67 -5.51
CA ALA A 337 -21.74 0.30 -5.25
C ALA A 337 -20.23 0.13 -5.46
N MET A 338 -19.68 0.68 -6.55
CA MET A 338 -18.25 0.67 -6.81
C MET A 338 -17.48 1.53 -5.80
N LEU A 339 -18.06 2.65 -5.34
CA LEU A 339 -17.45 3.46 -4.27
C LEU A 339 -17.37 2.67 -2.96
N ALA A 340 -18.43 1.94 -2.60
CA ALA A 340 -18.45 1.10 -1.40
C ALA A 340 -17.41 -0.02 -1.47
N GLU A 341 -17.28 -0.67 -2.64
CA GLU A 341 -16.25 -1.67 -2.87
C GLU A 341 -14.83 -1.08 -2.78
N LEU A 342 -14.61 0.09 -3.41
CA LEU A 342 -13.33 0.79 -3.39
C LEU A 342 -12.94 1.22 -1.97
N ALA A 343 -13.91 1.71 -1.20
CA ALA A 343 -13.70 2.13 0.18
C ALA A 343 -13.46 0.94 1.12
N ASN A 344 -13.84 -0.28 0.73
CA ASN A 344 -13.84 -1.46 1.59
C ASN A 344 -14.45 -1.14 2.98
N ASP A 345 -15.58 -0.41 2.99
CA ASP A 345 -16.10 0.22 4.18
C ASP A 345 -17.59 -0.02 4.37
N ASN A 346 -17.96 -0.64 5.49
CA ASN A 346 -19.34 -0.83 5.90
C ASN A 346 -20.08 0.50 6.17
N LEU A 347 -19.38 1.62 6.30
CA LEU A 347 -20.00 2.94 6.50
C LEU A 347 -20.88 3.38 5.32
N LEU A 348 -20.58 2.91 4.11
CA LEU A 348 -21.38 3.25 2.91
C LEU A 348 -22.61 2.36 2.72
N THR A 349 -22.65 1.20 3.40
CA THR A 349 -23.77 0.26 3.32
C THR A 349 -24.86 0.52 4.37
N ASP A 350 -24.55 1.32 5.39
CA ASP A 350 -25.51 1.70 6.42
C ASP A 350 -26.38 2.87 5.93
N THR A 351 -27.42 2.55 5.17
CA THR A 351 -28.42 3.50 4.63
C THR A 351 -29.25 4.23 5.70
N SER A 352 -28.97 4.02 6.99
CA SER A 352 -29.59 4.72 8.12
C SER A 352 -29.01 6.11 8.38
N ILE A 353 -27.91 6.51 7.71
CA ILE A 353 -27.41 7.89 7.73
C ILE A 353 -28.37 8.72 6.89
N GLY A 354 -29.30 9.38 7.57
CA GLY A 354 -30.51 9.98 7.05
C GLY A 354 -30.26 10.89 5.85
N LYS A 355 -31.21 10.82 4.90
CA LYS A 355 -31.47 11.88 3.93
C LYS A 355 -31.81 13.18 4.68
N VAL A 356 -30.78 13.95 5.01
CA VAL A 356 -30.98 15.35 5.41
C VAL A 356 -31.02 16.18 4.13
N SER A 357 -32.26 16.44 3.67
CA SER A 357 -32.49 17.50 2.68
C SER A 357 -32.15 18.84 3.35
N GLY A 358 -31.09 19.48 2.94
CA GLY A 358 -30.79 20.80 3.48
C GLY A 358 -29.55 21.44 2.92
N ASN A 359 -29.77 22.51 2.19
CA ASN A 359 -28.89 23.63 1.89
C ASN A 359 -27.44 23.33 1.50
N VAL A 360 -27.16 23.55 0.23
CA VAL A 360 -25.82 23.70 -0.31
C VAL A 360 -25.12 24.85 0.41
N VAL A 361 -24.34 24.57 1.42
CA VAL A 361 -23.42 25.52 2.04
C VAL A 361 -22.15 25.50 1.20
N SER A 362 -21.78 26.66 0.67
CA SER A 362 -20.50 26.87 -0.05
C SER A 362 -19.34 26.44 0.84
N MET A 363 -18.59 25.40 0.42
CA MET A 363 -17.60 24.68 1.24
C MET A 363 -16.21 25.29 1.25
N SER A 364 -16.03 26.57 0.87
CA SER A 364 -14.72 27.21 0.82
C SER A 364 -14.07 27.55 2.17
N SER A 365 -14.76 27.29 3.30
CA SER A 365 -14.31 27.74 4.63
C SER A 365 -13.94 26.63 5.63
N TYR A 366 -14.10 25.35 5.30
CA TYR A 366 -13.85 24.25 6.25
C TYR A 366 -12.67 23.36 5.83
N ARG A 367 -11.45 23.80 6.09
CA ARG A 367 -10.28 22.91 6.15
C ARG A 367 -9.96 22.59 7.62
N MET A 368 -10.49 21.51 8.15
CA MET A 368 -10.12 21.02 9.48
C MET A 368 -8.97 20.01 9.43
N LYS A 369 -8.12 20.03 10.46
CA LYS A 369 -7.01 19.08 10.63
C LYS A 369 -7.53 17.73 11.11
N ILE A 370 -7.23 16.66 10.36
CA ILE A 370 -7.27 15.29 10.87
C ILE A 370 -5.90 15.03 11.50
N VAL A 371 -5.85 14.94 12.82
CA VAL A 371 -4.64 14.62 13.61
C VAL A 371 -4.62 13.13 13.90
#